data_d92c22a06f5ac59a3e6e727c0867bc43
#
_entry.id   d92c22a06f5ac59a3e6e727c0867bc43
#
_cell.length_a   1.000
_cell.length_b   1.000
_cell.length_c   1.000
_cell.angle_alpha   90.00
_cell.angle_beta   90.00
_cell.angle_gamma   90.00
#
_symmetry.space_group_name_H-M   'P 1'
#
loop_
_entity.id
_entity.type
_entity.pdbx_description
1 polymer ?
#
loop_
_entity_poly.entity_id
_entity_poly.type
_entity_poly.pdbx_seq_one_letter_code
_entity_poly.pdbx_strand_id
1 'polypeptide(L)'
;LERTTGFSEYISKNTDMKIVETVYCDSNIDKSEQLTKELLKNHPSIQVIAGLNAQSATGAARALAKLQRSDIFLAGIDCTVEEAEYMEQGILDVAVLQNPYLMGYFSVETAYKVLKGKKVERNIRTAVYVVDKDNMFSEEIQRLIFPFY
;
A
#
# COMPACT_ATOMS: atom_id res chain seq x y z
N LEU A 1 -8.52 -5.01 -8.65
CA LEU A 1 -9.99 -5.01 -8.44
C LEU A 1 -10.36 -5.27 -6.97
N GLU A 2 -9.92 -6.32 -6.31
CA GLU A 2 -10.33 -6.65 -4.94
C GLU A 2 -9.91 -5.59 -3.91
N ARG A 3 -8.68 -5.04 -4.01
CA ARG A 3 -8.21 -3.95 -3.13
C ARG A 3 -9.06 -2.69 -3.27
N THR A 4 -9.37 -2.30 -4.51
CA THR A 4 -10.23 -1.13 -4.81
C THR A 4 -11.63 -1.34 -4.26
N THR A 5 -12.22 -2.52 -4.49
CA THR A 5 -13.55 -2.87 -3.98
C THR A 5 -13.58 -2.86 -2.45
N GLY A 6 -12.63 -3.53 -1.80
CA GLY A 6 -12.56 -3.58 -0.34
C GLY A 6 -12.38 -2.19 0.29
N PHE A 7 -11.51 -1.36 -0.29
CA PHE A 7 -11.32 0.03 0.14
C PHE A 7 -12.62 0.83 0.00
N SER A 8 -13.24 0.80 -1.17
CA SER A 8 -14.48 1.55 -1.43
C SER A 8 -15.63 1.11 -0.55
N GLU A 9 -15.78 -0.18 -0.33
CA GLU A 9 -16.83 -0.72 0.57
C GLU A 9 -16.59 -0.30 2.02
N TYR A 10 -15.34 -0.33 2.48
CA TYR A 10 -15.03 0.08 3.85
C TYR A 10 -15.34 1.57 4.06
N ILE A 11 -14.85 2.43 3.16
CA ILE A 11 -15.11 3.88 3.22
C ILE A 11 -16.60 4.16 3.24
N SER A 12 -17.36 3.59 2.32
CA SER A 12 -18.80 3.86 2.20
C SER A 12 -19.64 3.36 3.38
N LYS A 13 -19.20 2.28 4.07
CA LYS A 13 -19.96 1.68 5.17
C LYS A 13 -19.59 2.22 6.55
N ASN A 14 -18.33 2.73 6.71
CA ASN A 14 -17.78 2.99 8.03
C ASN A 14 -17.31 4.44 8.24
N THR A 15 -17.43 5.29 7.23
CA THR A 15 -16.96 6.69 7.31
C THR A 15 -17.89 7.64 6.57
N ASP A 16 -17.78 8.93 6.86
CA ASP A 16 -18.44 10.01 6.09
C ASP A 16 -17.59 10.51 4.91
N MET A 17 -16.42 9.89 4.68
CA MET A 17 -15.55 10.23 3.56
C MET A 17 -16.18 9.88 2.22
N LYS A 18 -15.87 10.68 1.19
CA LYS A 18 -16.33 10.46 -0.18
C LYS A 18 -15.15 10.22 -1.10
N ILE A 19 -15.20 9.13 -1.85
CA ILE A 19 -14.26 8.90 -2.93
C ILE A 19 -14.67 9.80 -4.10
N VAL A 20 -13.84 10.79 -4.40
CA VAL A 20 -14.15 11.77 -5.46
C VAL A 20 -13.76 11.24 -6.83
N GLU A 21 -12.66 10.47 -6.91
CA GLU A 21 -12.20 9.88 -8.17
C GLU A 21 -11.32 8.64 -7.91
N THR A 22 -11.31 7.72 -8.87
CA THR A 22 -10.42 6.55 -8.89
C THR A 22 -9.73 6.48 -10.24
N VAL A 23 -8.39 6.45 -10.25
CA VAL A 23 -7.57 6.38 -11.46
C VAL A 23 -6.68 5.15 -11.46
N TYR A 24 -6.25 4.72 -12.63
CA TYR A 24 -5.43 3.51 -12.81
C TYR A 24 -4.10 3.85 -13.50
N CYS A 25 -3.02 3.65 -12.78
CA CYS A 25 -1.65 3.91 -13.26
C CYS A 25 -0.99 2.69 -13.93
N ASP A 26 -1.66 1.54 -14.02
CA ASP A 26 -1.14 0.30 -14.62
C ASP A 26 0.19 -0.15 -14.00
N SER A 27 0.35 0.02 -12.68
CA SER A 27 1.59 -0.24 -11.93
C SER A 27 2.82 0.51 -12.47
N ASN A 28 2.62 1.71 -13.01
CA ASN A 28 3.66 2.59 -13.51
C ASN A 28 3.79 3.81 -12.60
N ILE A 29 4.98 4.00 -12.01
CA ILE A 29 5.24 5.06 -11.03
C ILE A 29 5.11 6.45 -11.66
N ASP A 30 5.69 6.67 -12.85
CA ASP A 30 5.67 7.98 -13.51
C ASP A 30 4.25 8.36 -13.93
N LYS A 31 3.48 7.37 -14.41
CA LYS A 31 2.05 7.57 -14.70
C LYS A 31 1.26 7.89 -13.43
N SER A 32 1.58 7.24 -12.30
CA SER A 32 0.94 7.53 -11.02
C SER A 32 1.25 8.96 -10.56
N GLU A 33 2.51 9.38 -10.67
CA GLU A 33 2.92 10.75 -10.36
C GLU A 33 2.14 11.77 -11.19
N GLN A 34 2.04 11.54 -12.51
CA GLN A 34 1.30 12.43 -13.42
C GLN A 34 -0.19 12.49 -13.05
N LEU A 35 -0.84 11.34 -12.90
CA LEU A 35 -2.26 11.25 -12.54
C LEU A 35 -2.55 11.92 -11.19
N THR A 36 -1.66 11.77 -10.21
CA THR A 36 -1.82 12.43 -8.91
C THR A 36 -1.77 13.95 -9.05
N LYS A 37 -0.87 14.49 -9.88
CA LYS A 37 -0.83 15.96 -10.16
C LYS A 37 -2.11 16.44 -10.84
N GLU A 38 -2.64 15.67 -11.77
CA GLU A 38 -3.90 15.96 -12.46
C GLU A 38 -5.09 15.92 -11.49
N LEU A 39 -5.17 14.89 -10.62
CA LEU A 39 -6.18 14.80 -9.58
C LEU A 39 -6.18 16.01 -8.65
N LEU A 40 -5.01 16.42 -8.16
CA LEU A 40 -4.88 17.56 -7.26
C LEU A 40 -5.24 18.88 -7.95
N LYS A 41 -4.99 19.01 -9.24
CA LYS A 41 -5.40 20.16 -10.04
C LYS A 41 -6.92 20.21 -10.24
N ASN A 42 -7.54 19.07 -10.52
CA ASN A 42 -8.98 18.97 -10.80
C ASN A 42 -9.81 19.00 -9.50
N HIS A 43 -9.25 18.48 -8.41
CA HIS A 43 -9.90 18.38 -7.10
C HIS A 43 -9.00 18.98 -6.00
N PRO A 44 -8.84 20.30 -5.95
CA PRO A 44 -7.90 20.94 -5.00
C PRO A 44 -8.26 20.74 -3.52
N SER A 45 -9.48 20.30 -3.22
CA SER A 45 -9.96 20.03 -1.87
C SER A 45 -9.78 18.58 -1.42
N ILE A 46 -9.08 17.73 -2.17
CA ILE A 46 -8.72 16.38 -1.74
C ILE A 46 -7.89 16.48 -0.45
N GLN A 47 -8.27 15.66 0.54
CA GLN A 47 -7.58 15.57 1.83
C GLN A 47 -6.83 14.27 2.00
N VAL A 48 -7.23 13.23 1.25
CA VAL A 48 -6.65 11.87 1.36
C VAL A 48 -6.41 11.29 -0.02
N ILE A 49 -5.26 10.67 -0.21
CA ILE A 49 -4.94 9.84 -1.38
C ILE A 49 -4.61 8.43 -0.90
N ALA A 50 -5.13 7.41 -1.57
CA ALA A 50 -4.81 6.02 -1.30
C ALA A 50 -4.16 5.36 -2.51
N GLY A 51 -2.88 4.97 -2.37
CA GLY A 51 -2.14 4.17 -3.33
C GLY A 51 -2.32 2.67 -3.03
N LEU A 52 -3.07 1.95 -3.87
CA LEU A 52 -3.45 0.56 -3.57
C LEU A 52 -2.42 -0.49 -4.03
N ASN A 53 -1.21 -0.08 -4.38
CA ASN A 53 0.00 -0.89 -4.53
C ASN A 53 1.24 0.02 -4.42
N ALA A 54 2.43 -0.57 -4.32
CA ALA A 54 3.69 0.17 -4.19
C ALA A 54 3.86 1.25 -5.28
N GLN A 55 3.65 0.91 -6.55
CA GLN A 55 3.86 1.85 -7.65
C GLN A 55 2.90 3.05 -7.59
N SER A 56 1.65 2.82 -7.20
CA SER A 56 0.68 3.92 -7.06
C SER A 56 1.00 4.80 -5.86
N ALA A 57 1.41 4.23 -4.73
CA ALA A 57 1.79 4.99 -3.55
C ALA A 57 3.10 5.78 -3.76
N THR A 58 4.13 5.15 -4.35
CA THR A 58 5.39 5.82 -4.70
C THR A 58 5.16 7.00 -5.63
N GLY A 59 4.37 6.82 -6.72
CA GLY A 59 4.09 7.89 -7.66
C GLY A 59 3.31 9.05 -7.02
N ALA A 60 2.34 8.74 -6.15
CA ALA A 60 1.61 9.74 -5.39
C ALA A 60 2.55 10.50 -4.43
N ALA A 61 3.42 9.80 -3.70
CA ALA A 61 4.42 10.42 -2.81
C ALA A 61 5.35 11.37 -3.59
N ARG A 62 5.85 10.96 -4.76
CA ARG A 62 6.66 11.82 -5.65
C ARG A 62 5.91 13.09 -6.06
N ALA A 63 4.63 12.97 -6.40
CA ALA A 63 3.82 14.13 -6.75
C ALA A 63 3.65 15.09 -5.59
N LEU A 64 3.31 14.57 -4.39
CA LEU A 64 3.14 15.38 -3.18
C LEU A 64 4.44 16.08 -2.78
N ALA A 65 5.58 15.37 -2.82
CA ALA A 65 6.90 15.95 -2.55
C ALA A 65 7.21 17.11 -3.49
N LYS A 66 7.04 16.92 -4.82
CA LYS A 66 7.31 17.95 -5.82
C LYS A 66 6.38 19.17 -5.74
N LEU A 67 5.13 18.94 -5.31
CA LEU A 67 4.12 19.99 -5.15
C LEU A 67 4.14 20.60 -3.74
N GLN A 68 4.97 20.10 -2.85
CA GLN A 68 5.07 20.52 -1.43
C GLN A 68 3.71 20.46 -0.71
N ARG A 69 2.91 19.43 -1.00
CA ARG A 69 1.57 19.22 -0.42
C ARG A 69 1.64 18.32 0.81
N SER A 70 2.02 18.91 1.95
CA SER A 70 2.04 18.23 3.25
C SER A 70 0.67 18.21 3.97
N ASP A 71 -0.33 18.81 3.36
CA ASP A 71 -1.71 18.87 3.85
C ASP A 71 -2.57 17.69 3.39
N ILE A 72 -2.02 16.81 2.55
CA ILE A 72 -2.69 15.61 2.00
C ILE A 72 -2.21 14.38 2.76
N PHE A 73 -3.13 13.65 3.37
CA PHE A 73 -2.85 12.35 3.98
C PHE A 73 -2.66 11.29 2.90
N LEU A 74 -1.51 10.65 2.84
CA LEU A 74 -1.20 9.58 1.88
C LEU A 74 -1.18 8.22 2.58
N ALA A 75 -2.05 7.32 2.14
CA ALA A 75 -2.06 5.92 2.54
C ALA A 75 -1.54 5.01 1.42
N GLY A 76 -0.69 4.04 1.74
CA GLY A 76 -0.08 3.11 0.79
C GLY A 76 -0.41 1.63 1.08
N ILE A 77 -0.17 0.77 0.10
CA ILE A 77 -0.08 -0.68 0.28
C ILE A 77 1.29 -1.11 -0.22
N ASP A 78 1.97 -1.93 0.57
CA ASP A 78 3.36 -2.30 0.53
C ASP A 78 4.25 -1.15 1.05
N CYS A 79 5.56 -1.37 1.19
CA CYS A 79 6.52 -0.34 1.56
C CYS A 79 7.89 -0.70 0.96
N THR A 80 8.23 -0.04 -0.12
CA THR A 80 9.56 -0.10 -0.74
C THR A 80 10.55 0.77 0.04
N VAL A 81 11.83 0.67 -0.27
CA VAL A 81 12.86 1.55 0.31
C VAL A 81 12.52 3.02 0.07
N GLU A 82 12.10 3.37 -1.15
CA GLU A 82 11.71 4.74 -1.50
C GLU A 82 10.47 5.20 -0.72
N GLU A 83 9.49 4.32 -0.50
CA GLU A 83 8.31 4.63 0.32
C GLU A 83 8.67 4.79 1.80
N ALA A 84 9.63 4.01 2.31
CA ALA A 84 10.15 4.19 3.67
C ALA A 84 10.81 5.57 3.84
N GLU A 85 11.58 6.03 2.84
CA GLU A 85 12.15 7.38 2.85
C GLU A 85 11.06 8.46 2.84
N TYR A 86 9.98 8.30 2.08
CA TYR A 86 8.84 9.23 2.10
C TYR A 86 8.08 9.18 3.43
N MET A 87 7.99 8.01 4.08
CA MET A 87 7.38 7.89 5.41
C MET A 87 8.23 8.61 6.46
N GLU A 88 9.55 8.45 6.42
CA GLU A 88 10.46 9.18 7.32
C GLU A 88 10.35 10.71 7.14
N GLN A 89 10.19 11.17 5.91
CA GLN A 89 9.96 12.58 5.58
C GLN A 89 8.55 13.08 5.94
N GLY A 90 7.61 12.20 6.29
CA GLY A 90 6.21 12.54 6.59
C GLY A 90 5.38 12.90 5.37
N ILE A 91 5.72 12.33 4.20
CA ILE A 91 4.95 12.45 2.95
C ILE A 91 4.02 11.26 2.76
N LEU A 92 4.48 10.05 3.12
CA LEU A 92 3.65 8.85 3.25
C LEU A 92 3.30 8.68 4.73
N ASP A 93 2.03 8.82 5.07
CA ASP A 93 1.59 8.80 6.47
C ASP A 93 1.44 7.38 7.01
N VAL A 94 0.92 6.47 6.19
CA VAL A 94 0.66 5.09 6.60
C VAL A 94 0.78 4.14 5.41
N ALA A 95 1.25 2.93 5.68
CA ALA A 95 1.26 1.84 4.70
C ALA A 95 0.75 0.53 5.32
N VAL A 96 0.10 -0.29 4.51
CA VAL A 96 -0.29 -1.65 4.88
C VAL A 96 0.69 -2.62 4.22
N LEU A 97 1.54 -3.26 5.03
CA LEU A 97 2.52 -4.23 4.56
C LEU A 97 1.93 -5.65 4.56
N GLN A 98 2.22 -6.37 3.53
CA GLN A 98 2.03 -7.82 3.45
C GLN A 98 3.30 -8.54 3.94
N ASN A 99 3.21 -9.85 4.18
CA ASN A 99 4.39 -10.67 4.48
C ASN A 99 4.69 -11.60 3.28
N PRO A 100 5.45 -11.14 2.28
CA PRO A 100 5.74 -11.94 1.08
C PRO A 100 6.56 -13.20 1.38
N TYR A 101 7.40 -13.18 2.42
CA TYR A 101 8.13 -14.37 2.86
C TYR A 101 7.17 -15.49 3.28
N LEU A 102 6.22 -15.20 4.18
CA LEU A 102 5.23 -16.18 4.60
C LEU A 102 4.32 -16.62 3.46
N MET A 103 3.97 -15.71 2.53
CA MET A 103 3.19 -16.07 1.34
C MET A 103 3.94 -17.09 0.48
N GLY A 104 5.22 -16.89 0.23
CA GLY A 104 6.08 -17.85 -0.49
C GLY A 104 6.23 -19.17 0.26
N TYR A 105 6.55 -19.11 1.55
CA TYR A 105 6.70 -20.29 2.40
C TYR A 105 5.44 -21.17 2.40
N PHE A 106 4.29 -20.62 2.71
CA PHE A 106 3.03 -21.36 2.73
C PHE A 106 2.63 -21.88 1.36
N SER A 107 2.96 -21.19 0.28
CA SER A 107 2.72 -21.68 -1.08
C SER A 107 3.47 -22.98 -1.35
N VAL A 108 4.77 -23.02 -1.04
CA VAL A 108 5.61 -24.20 -1.23
C VAL A 108 5.19 -25.33 -0.27
N GLU A 109 4.97 -25.02 1.00
CA GLU A 109 4.52 -26.01 2.00
C GLU A 109 3.19 -26.66 1.61
N THR A 110 2.25 -25.83 1.14
CA THR A 110 0.93 -26.28 0.70
C THR A 110 1.04 -27.18 -0.53
N ALA A 111 1.82 -26.78 -1.53
CA ALA A 111 2.07 -27.59 -2.72
C ALA A 111 2.68 -28.96 -2.35
N TYR A 112 3.65 -28.99 -1.45
CA TYR A 112 4.24 -30.22 -0.96
C TYR A 112 3.22 -31.13 -0.24
N LYS A 113 2.36 -30.55 0.62
CA LYS A 113 1.28 -31.30 1.30
C LYS A 113 0.31 -31.92 0.29
N VAL A 114 -0.09 -31.17 -0.72
CA VAL A 114 -0.99 -31.65 -1.80
C VAL A 114 -0.35 -32.81 -2.57
N LEU A 115 0.93 -32.68 -2.96
CA LEU A 115 1.67 -33.75 -3.65
C LEU A 115 1.79 -35.04 -2.81
N LYS A 116 1.73 -34.92 -1.48
CA LYS A 116 1.70 -36.07 -0.55
C LYS A 116 0.29 -36.57 -0.25
N GLY A 117 -0.74 -36.13 -0.99
CA GLY A 117 -2.13 -36.53 -0.80
C GLY A 117 -2.78 -36.03 0.49
N LYS A 118 -2.17 -35.03 1.15
CA LYS A 118 -2.74 -34.43 2.38
C LYS A 118 -3.82 -33.42 2.03
N LYS A 119 -4.85 -33.33 2.86
CA LYS A 119 -5.83 -32.25 2.79
C LYS A 119 -5.19 -30.95 3.25
N VAL A 120 -5.46 -29.87 2.54
CA VAL A 120 -5.01 -28.52 2.86
C VAL A 120 -6.19 -27.56 2.92
N GLU A 121 -6.02 -26.46 3.62
CA GLU A 121 -6.99 -25.37 3.61
C GLU A 121 -7.04 -24.72 2.22
N ARG A 122 -8.24 -24.35 1.78
CA ARG A 122 -8.44 -23.71 0.49
C ARG A 122 -7.89 -22.28 0.47
N ASN A 123 -7.98 -21.58 1.60
CA ASN A 123 -7.54 -20.20 1.76
C ASN A 123 -6.63 -20.09 2.99
N ILE A 124 -5.37 -19.76 2.77
CA ILE A 124 -4.40 -19.51 3.83
C ILE A 124 -4.17 -17.99 3.87
N ARG A 125 -4.51 -17.36 4.99
CA ARG A 125 -4.30 -15.93 5.19
C ARG A 125 -2.96 -15.69 5.88
N THR A 126 -2.18 -14.76 5.34
CA THR A 126 -1.00 -14.22 6.01
C THR A 126 -1.35 -12.94 6.75
N ALA A 127 -0.60 -12.63 7.81
CA ALA A 127 -0.76 -11.36 8.52
C ALA A 127 -0.45 -10.18 7.61
N VAL A 128 -1.09 -9.05 7.91
CA VAL A 128 -0.77 -7.73 7.37
C VAL A 128 -0.44 -6.81 8.54
N TYR A 129 0.41 -5.82 8.29
CA TYR A 129 0.91 -4.90 9.29
C TYR A 129 0.60 -3.48 8.85
N VAL A 130 0.10 -2.66 9.78
CA VAL A 130 -0.04 -1.22 9.57
C VAL A 130 1.25 -0.56 10.02
N VAL A 131 1.87 0.19 9.13
CA VAL A 131 3.15 0.84 9.34
C VAL A 131 3.01 2.34 9.16
N ASP A 132 3.57 3.06 10.09
CA ASP A 132 3.65 4.51 10.12
C ASP A 132 5.03 4.97 10.64
N LYS A 133 5.22 6.26 10.78
CA LYS A 133 6.48 6.84 11.25
C LYS A 133 6.87 6.39 12.67
N ASP A 134 5.89 6.08 13.52
CA ASP A 134 6.14 5.74 14.92
C ASP A 134 6.66 4.31 15.07
N ASN A 135 6.24 3.38 14.20
CA ASN A 135 6.58 1.97 14.29
C ASN A 135 7.53 1.44 13.21
N MET A 136 7.79 2.21 12.15
CA MET A 136 8.60 1.77 10.99
C MET A 136 10.02 1.29 11.36
N PHE A 137 10.58 1.76 12.48
CA PHE A 137 11.91 1.37 12.95
C PHE A 137 11.91 0.18 13.92
N SER A 138 10.75 -0.40 14.21
CA SER A 138 10.69 -1.63 15.03
C SER A 138 11.35 -2.81 14.28
N GLU A 139 11.99 -3.72 15.03
CA GLU A 139 12.70 -4.86 14.44
C GLU A 139 11.79 -5.72 13.55
N GLU A 140 10.54 -5.90 13.93
CA GLU A 140 9.56 -6.67 13.17
C GLU A 140 9.28 -6.03 11.81
N ILE A 141 9.03 -4.71 11.79
CA ILE A 141 8.72 -3.98 10.57
C ILE A 141 9.95 -3.85 9.67
N GLN A 142 11.12 -3.60 10.25
CA GLN A 142 12.37 -3.52 9.48
C GLN A 142 12.66 -4.83 8.72
N ARG A 143 12.38 -5.99 9.33
CA ARG A 143 12.51 -7.28 8.65
C ARG A 143 11.53 -7.49 7.50
N LEU A 144 10.38 -6.80 7.51
CA LEU A 144 9.41 -6.84 6.42
C LEU A 144 9.79 -5.90 5.28
N ILE A 145 10.30 -4.71 5.59
CA ILE A 145 10.74 -3.72 4.60
C ILE A 145 12.07 -4.15 3.95
N PHE A 146 12.98 -4.70 4.75
CA PHE A 146 14.33 -5.09 4.33
C PHE A 146 14.60 -6.59 4.57
N PRO A 147 13.94 -7.51 3.86
CA PRO A 147 13.96 -8.95 4.17
C PRO A 147 15.32 -9.63 3.91
N PHE A 148 16.30 -8.91 3.32
CA PHE A 148 17.62 -9.45 2.97
C PHE A 148 18.78 -8.76 3.70
N TYR A 149 18.50 -7.99 4.74
CA TYR A 149 19.52 -7.31 5.57
C TYR A 149 19.46 -7.74 7.03
#